data_30af0c420c6d8dce443b22f8986c17d3
#
_entry.id   30af0c420c6d8dce443b22f8986c17d3
#
_cell.length_a   1.000
_cell.length_b   1.000
_cell.length_c   1.000
_cell.angle_alpha   90.00
_cell.angle_beta   90.00
_cell.angle_gamma   90.00
#
_symmetry.space_group_name_H-M   'P 1'
#
loop_
_entity.id
_entity.type
_entity.pdbx_description
1 polymer ?
#
loop_
_entity_poly.entity_id
_entity_poly.type
_entity_poly.pdbx_seq_one_letter_code
_entity_poly.pdbx_strand_id
1 'polypeptide(L)'
;MQTNEALLDSLTTDDRLAGRTALVTGASSGIGEAVARVLATSGATVAVAGRDPERTQAVVDTITASGGTAVAVIGDLNTHPDAVRDLAARAAQALGGRVDVLVNNAGVYPVGPTALLPDDDAEALWATNVRAPHVLVGALAPAMVERGSGVVVNIGSWMSRVGVPFTALYPATKAAVEQLTRAWAAEFGPHGVRVSTVSPGATATPGNADSHDVLAQMTAGTPAGAPVRPVDVAFAVRWLASDEATFVHGATIDVDGGLAATRLG
;
A
#
# COMPACT_ATOMS: atom_id res chain seq x y z
N MET A 1 -2.76 -21.72 11.41
CA MET A 1 -2.89 -20.79 10.23
C MET A 1 -1.60 -20.85 9.44
N GLN A 2 -1.63 -20.87 8.09
CA GLN A 2 -0.41 -20.82 7.27
C GLN A 2 0.33 -19.50 7.50
N THR A 3 1.66 -19.52 7.42
CA THR A 3 2.49 -18.30 7.51
C THR A 3 2.33 -17.42 6.27
N ASN A 4 2.71 -16.15 6.37
CA ASN A 4 2.72 -15.24 5.22
C ASN A 4 3.55 -15.79 4.05
N GLU A 5 4.78 -16.25 4.32
CA GLU A 5 5.67 -16.82 3.29
C GLU A 5 5.09 -18.09 2.66
N ALA A 6 4.58 -19.04 3.46
CA ALA A 6 3.98 -20.25 2.92
C ALA A 6 2.81 -19.95 1.97
N LEU A 7 2.03 -18.90 2.23
CA LEU A 7 0.97 -18.47 1.32
C LEU A 7 1.52 -17.80 0.06
N LEU A 8 2.50 -16.91 0.20
CA LEU A 8 3.12 -16.24 -0.94
C LEU A 8 3.81 -17.24 -1.87
N ASP A 9 4.44 -18.29 -1.32
CA ASP A 9 5.11 -19.33 -2.10
C ASP A 9 4.12 -20.33 -2.74
N SER A 10 2.89 -20.42 -2.20
CA SER A 10 1.83 -21.26 -2.75
C SER A 10 0.94 -20.54 -3.78
N LEU A 11 1.22 -19.28 -4.11
CA LEU A 11 0.45 -18.55 -5.11
C LEU A 11 0.54 -19.26 -6.47
N THR A 12 -0.63 -19.46 -7.06
CA THR A 12 -0.73 -19.90 -8.48
C THR A 12 -0.89 -18.69 -9.38
N THR A 13 -0.24 -18.73 -10.53
CA THR A 13 -0.39 -17.69 -11.55
C THR A 13 -1.84 -17.61 -12.04
N ASP A 14 -2.33 -16.41 -12.19
CA ASP A 14 -3.60 -16.10 -12.85
C ASP A 14 -3.41 -14.89 -13.78
N ASP A 15 -4.42 -14.53 -14.56
CA ASP A 15 -4.38 -13.47 -15.59
C ASP A 15 -5.28 -12.29 -15.28
N ARG A 16 -5.73 -12.15 -14.02
CA ARG A 16 -6.60 -11.03 -13.62
C ARG A 16 -6.01 -9.65 -13.91
N LEU A 17 -4.69 -9.55 -13.93
CA LEU A 17 -3.96 -8.30 -14.22
C LEU A 17 -3.03 -8.45 -15.44
N ALA A 18 -3.27 -9.43 -16.30
CA ALA A 18 -2.46 -9.64 -17.48
C ALA A 18 -2.36 -8.37 -18.35
N GLY A 19 -1.13 -8.00 -18.70
CA GLY A 19 -0.83 -6.81 -19.50
C GLY A 19 -0.98 -5.48 -18.77
N ARG A 20 -1.28 -5.47 -17.47
CA ARG A 20 -1.29 -4.25 -16.64
C ARG A 20 0.09 -3.97 -16.06
N THR A 21 0.36 -2.71 -15.83
CA THR A 21 1.58 -2.23 -15.18
C THR A 21 1.25 -1.63 -13.82
N ALA A 22 2.04 -1.94 -12.81
CA ALA A 22 1.80 -1.48 -11.44
C ALA A 22 3.03 -0.83 -10.82
N LEU A 23 2.88 0.32 -10.18
CA LEU A 23 3.87 0.92 -9.29
C LEU A 23 3.46 0.65 -7.84
N VAL A 24 4.31 -0.03 -7.08
CA VAL A 24 4.10 -0.27 -5.65
C VAL A 24 5.18 0.44 -4.85
N THR A 25 4.79 1.39 -4.00
CA THR A 25 5.74 2.13 -3.15
C THR A 25 5.96 1.44 -1.80
N GLY A 26 7.17 1.58 -1.23
CA GLY A 26 7.53 0.87 0.00
C GLY A 26 7.50 -0.65 -0.16
N ALA A 27 7.85 -1.14 -1.36
CA ALA A 27 7.68 -2.53 -1.73
C ALA A 27 8.91 -3.41 -1.45
N SER A 28 9.92 -2.90 -0.74
CA SER A 28 11.12 -3.65 -0.37
C SER A 28 10.93 -4.56 0.86
N SER A 29 9.72 -4.62 1.45
CA SER A 29 9.38 -5.53 2.57
C SER A 29 7.88 -5.49 2.91
N GLY A 30 7.45 -6.44 3.73
CA GLY A 30 6.15 -6.43 4.42
C GLY A 30 4.95 -6.38 3.49
N ILE A 31 4.00 -5.46 3.74
CA ILE A 31 2.78 -5.33 2.94
C ILE A 31 3.12 -5.01 1.48
N GLY A 32 4.04 -4.07 1.23
CA GLY A 32 4.39 -3.67 -0.12
C GLY A 32 5.03 -4.78 -0.94
N GLU A 33 5.92 -5.57 -0.34
CA GLU A 33 6.50 -6.77 -0.96
C GLU A 33 5.41 -7.81 -1.28
N ALA A 34 4.53 -8.12 -0.33
CA ALA A 34 3.43 -9.05 -0.56
C ALA A 34 2.50 -8.58 -1.69
N VAL A 35 2.19 -7.27 -1.74
CA VAL A 35 1.43 -6.67 -2.84
C VAL A 35 2.15 -6.84 -4.16
N ALA A 36 3.44 -6.51 -4.25
CA ALA A 36 4.21 -6.64 -5.48
C ALA A 36 4.23 -8.09 -5.99
N ARG A 37 4.47 -9.07 -5.10
CA ARG A 37 4.45 -10.50 -5.44
C ARG A 37 3.07 -10.96 -5.93
N VAL A 38 1.99 -10.59 -5.23
CA VAL A 38 0.61 -10.97 -5.60
C VAL A 38 0.19 -10.35 -6.93
N LEU A 39 0.51 -9.07 -7.19
CA LEU A 39 0.19 -8.43 -8.47
C LEU A 39 0.96 -9.06 -9.64
N ALA A 40 2.25 -9.35 -9.43
CA ALA A 40 3.08 -10.01 -10.45
C ALA A 40 2.59 -11.45 -10.76
N THR A 41 2.22 -12.21 -9.73
CA THR A 41 1.63 -13.56 -9.90
C THR A 41 0.30 -13.51 -10.66
N SER A 42 -0.42 -12.39 -10.59
CA SER A 42 -1.67 -12.17 -11.34
C SER A 42 -1.43 -11.56 -12.74
N GLY A 43 -0.20 -11.58 -13.25
CA GLY A 43 0.14 -11.19 -14.62
C GLY A 43 0.53 -9.73 -14.83
N ALA A 44 0.64 -8.93 -13.76
CA ALA A 44 1.10 -7.55 -13.89
C ALA A 44 2.64 -7.46 -14.02
N THR A 45 3.12 -6.45 -14.76
CA THR A 45 4.52 -6.00 -14.67
C THR A 45 4.64 -4.99 -13.53
N VAL A 46 5.50 -5.23 -12.55
CA VAL A 46 5.54 -4.46 -11.31
C VAL A 46 6.83 -3.65 -11.17
N ALA A 47 6.70 -2.33 -11.01
CA ALA A 47 7.77 -1.47 -10.51
C ALA A 47 7.78 -1.54 -8.97
N VAL A 48 8.80 -2.18 -8.42
CA VAL A 48 9.04 -2.31 -6.98
C VAL A 48 9.80 -1.07 -6.54
N ALA A 49 9.14 -0.12 -5.83
CA ALA A 49 9.77 1.10 -5.38
C ALA A 49 10.16 1.03 -3.90
N GLY A 50 11.43 1.32 -3.60
CA GLY A 50 12.01 1.30 -2.26
C GLY A 50 13.21 2.22 -2.11
N ARG A 51 13.63 2.51 -0.87
CA ARG A 51 14.79 3.35 -0.57
C ARG A 51 16.11 2.58 -0.61
N ASP A 52 16.05 1.32 -0.21
CA ASP A 52 17.20 0.42 -0.11
C ASP A 52 17.34 -0.38 -1.41
N PRO A 53 18.44 -0.20 -2.17
CA PRO A 53 18.63 -0.87 -3.44
C PRO A 53 18.70 -2.39 -3.32
N GLU A 54 19.42 -2.91 -2.31
CA GLU A 54 19.64 -4.35 -2.14
C GLU A 54 18.32 -5.06 -1.81
N ARG A 55 17.57 -4.54 -0.84
CA ARG A 55 16.27 -5.10 -0.45
C ARG A 55 15.25 -4.98 -1.58
N THR A 56 15.27 -3.88 -2.33
CA THR A 56 14.36 -3.69 -3.46
C THR A 56 14.67 -4.68 -4.57
N GLN A 57 15.96 -4.89 -4.87
CA GLN A 57 16.38 -5.88 -5.87
C GLN A 57 16.06 -7.31 -5.44
N ALA A 58 16.23 -7.65 -4.16
CA ALA A 58 15.89 -8.98 -3.64
C ALA A 58 14.40 -9.33 -3.88
N VAL A 59 13.48 -8.36 -3.75
CA VAL A 59 12.06 -8.57 -4.06
C VAL A 59 11.85 -8.77 -5.56
N VAL A 60 12.54 -8.01 -6.41
CA VAL A 60 12.49 -8.19 -7.88
C VAL A 60 12.98 -9.59 -8.25
N ASP A 61 14.09 -10.04 -7.66
CA ASP A 61 14.65 -11.37 -7.91
C ASP A 61 13.70 -12.48 -7.49
N THR A 62 13.03 -12.32 -6.33
CA THR A 62 12.01 -13.26 -5.84
C THR A 62 10.82 -13.36 -6.82
N ILE A 63 10.32 -12.22 -7.29
CA ILE A 63 9.22 -12.17 -8.26
C ILE A 63 9.64 -12.87 -9.57
N THR A 64 10.83 -12.57 -10.06
CA THR A 64 11.35 -13.13 -11.32
C THR A 64 11.59 -14.65 -11.21
N ALA A 65 12.13 -15.11 -10.09
CA ALA A 65 12.32 -16.54 -9.82
C ALA A 65 10.98 -17.30 -9.77
N SER A 66 9.89 -16.63 -9.41
CA SER A 66 8.53 -17.19 -9.41
C SER A 66 7.82 -17.04 -10.78
N GLY A 67 8.53 -16.58 -11.83
CA GLY A 67 7.97 -16.43 -13.18
C GLY A 67 7.21 -15.14 -13.43
N GLY A 68 7.18 -14.20 -12.47
CA GLY A 68 6.60 -12.87 -12.63
C GLY A 68 7.54 -11.88 -13.30
N THR A 69 7.06 -10.67 -13.57
CA THR A 69 7.86 -9.59 -14.17
C THR A 69 7.91 -8.39 -13.22
N ALA A 70 9.11 -7.97 -12.84
CA ALA A 70 9.31 -6.81 -11.99
C ALA A 70 10.58 -6.03 -12.32
N VAL A 71 10.63 -4.76 -11.92
CA VAL A 71 11.78 -3.87 -12.05
C VAL A 71 11.94 -3.04 -10.78
N ALA A 72 13.19 -2.83 -10.35
CA ALA A 72 13.49 -1.98 -9.19
C ALA A 72 13.47 -0.49 -9.54
N VAL A 73 12.85 0.33 -8.70
CA VAL A 73 12.87 1.80 -8.79
C VAL A 73 13.29 2.36 -7.44
N ILE A 74 14.52 2.88 -7.37
CA ILE A 74 15.09 3.34 -6.09
C ILE A 74 14.77 4.81 -5.88
N GLY A 75 14.24 5.15 -4.69
CA GLY A 75 13.99 6.54 -4.30
C GLY A 75 13.39 6.68 -2.91
N ASP A 76 13.63 7.84 -2.31
CA ASP A 76 13.05 8.21 -1.02
C ASP A 76 11.80 9.08 -1.24
N LEU A 77 10.74 8.79 -0.49
CA LEU A 77 9.50 9.58 -0.50
C LEU A 77 9.47 10.64 0.61
N ASN A 78 10.38 10.55 1.59
CA ASN A 78 10.61 11.60 2.58
C ASN A 78 11.58 12.65 2.05
N THR A 79 11.23 13.27 0.91
CA THR A 79 12.10 14.20 0.22
C THR A 79 11.30 15.31 -0.47
N HIS A 80 11.99 16.18 -1.23
CA HIS A 80 11.34 17.24 -1.99
C HIS A 80 10.35 16.68 -3.02
N PRO A 81 9.19 17.34 -3.26
CA PRO A 81 8.19 16.88 -4.22
C PRO A 81 8.71 16.58 -5.63
N ASP A 82 9.72 17.30 -6.11
CA ASP A 82 10.28 17.05 -7.44
C ASP A 82 11.01 15.72 -7.55
N ALA A 83 11.68 15.26 -6.49
CA ALA A 83 12.28 13.92 -6.46
C ALA A 83 11.22 12.81 -6.42
N VAL A 84 10.05 13.08 -5.82
CA VAL A 84 8.90 12.15 -5.87
C VAL A 84 8.30 12.11 -7.28
N ARG A 85 8.20 13.24 -7.98
CA ARG A 85 7.78 13.30 -9.40
C ARG A 85 8.76 12.57 -10.32
N ASP A 86 10.07 12.74 -10.08
CA ASP A 86 11.11 12.01 -10.80
C ASP A 86 10.99 10.49 -10.59
N LEU A 87 10.74 10.05 -9.37
CA LEU A 87 10.48 8.63 -9.09
C LEU A 87 9.28 8.12 -9.90
N ALA A 88 8.17 8.87 -9.96
CA ALA A 88 7.00 8.52 -10.75
C ALA A 88 7.34 8.42 -12.25
N ALA A 89 8.11 9.36 -12.77
CA ALA A 89 8.53 9.36 -14.18
C ALA A 89 9.45 8.19 -14.51
N ARG A 90 10.43 7.87 -13.65
CA ARG A 90 11.33 6.71 -13.81
C ARG A 90 10.57 5.39 -13.73
N ALA A 91 9.58 5.29 -12.82
CA ALA A 91 8.73 4.11 -12.73
C ALA A 91 7.89 3.93 -14.00
N ALA A 92 7.27 4.98 -14.49
CA ALA A 92 6.52 4.95 -15.75
C ALA A 92 7.42 4.53 -16.92
N GLN A 93 8.63 5.12 -17.05
CA GLN A 93 9.60 4.75 -18.08
C GLN A 93 9.99 3.26 -18.00
N ALA A 94 10.31 2.77 -16.81
CA ALA A 94 10.70 1.38 -16.59
C ALA A 94 9.56 0.38 -16.91
N LEU A 95 8.31 0.84 -16.81
CA LEU A 95 7.09 0.10 -17.17
C LEU A 95 6.66 0.31 -18.64
N GLY A 96 7.51 0.83 -19.49
CA GLY A 96 7.19 1.05 -20.91
C GLY A 96 6.33 2.29 -21.19
N GLY A 97 6.38 3.30 -20.32
CA GLY A 97 5.67 4.58 -20.45
C GLY A 97 4.27 4.61 -19.85
N ARG A 98 3.85 3.54 -19.15
CA ARG A 98 2.49 3.42 -18.64
C ARG A 98 2.46 2.90 -17.19
N VAL A 99 1.60 3.48 -16.37
CA VAL A 99 1.23 2.95 -15.05
C VAL A 99 -0.28 2.80 -15.02
N ASP A 100 -0.77 1.56 -14.89
CA ASP A 100 -2.19 1.26 -14.79
C ASP A 100 -2.68 1.23 -13.35
N VAL A 101 -1.82 0.78 -12.45
CA VAL A 101 -2.12 0.63 -11.03
C VAL A 101 -1.04 1.35 -10.21
N LEU A 102 -1.45 2.32 -9.40
CA LEU A 102 -0.60 2.94 -8.38
C LEU A 102 -1.00 2.40 -7.00
N VAL A 103 -0.05 1.79 -6.27
CA VAL A 103 -0.25 1.40 -4.88
C VAL A 103 0.59 2.28 -3.97
N ASN A 104 -0.06 3.23 -3.28
CA ASN A 104 0.54 4.07 -2.26
C ASN A 104 0.61 3.29 -0.94
N ASN A 105 1.67 2.48 -0.78
CA ASN A 105 1.88 1.67 0.41
C ASN A 105 2.97 2.23 1.33
N ALA A 106 3.98 2.92 0.80
CA ALA A 106 5.04 3.49 1.62
C ALA A 106 4.48 4.32 2.78
N GLY A 107 5.03 4.11 3.96
CA GLY A 107 4.63 4.84 5.16
C GLY A 107 5.64 4.70 6.28
N VAL A 108 5.64 5.68 7.16
CA VAL A 108 6.37 5.69 8.42
C VAL A 108 5.37 5.82 9.57
N TYR A 109 5.74 5.29 10.75
CA TYR A 109 4.83 5.24 11.90
C TYR A 109 5.57 5.49 13.23
N PRO A 110 6.40 6.53 13.34
CA PRO A 110 6.94 6.90 14.65
C PRO A 110 5.79 7.13 15.63
N VAL A 111 5.94 6.62 16.84
CA VAL A 111 4.95 6.70 17.90
C VAL A 111 5.54 7.41 19.12
N GLY A 112 4.72 8.19 19.79
CA GLY A 112 5.11 8.91 21.00
C GLY A 112 3.95 9.77 21.52
N PRO A 113 3.96 10.16 22.80
CA PRO A 113 3.05 11.15 23.33
C PRO A 113 3.13 12.44 22.52
N THR A 114 2.00 13.11 22.29
CA THR A 114 1.91 14.33 21.47
C THR A 114 2.95 15.40 21.85
N ALA A 115 3.21 15.57 23.13
CA ALA A 115 4.17 16.58 23.62
C ALA A 115 5.65 16.17 23.45
N LEU A 116 5.94 14.92 23.09
CA LEU A 116 7.30 14.36 23.03
C LEU A 116 7.67 13.83 21.64
N LEU A 117 6.74 13.85 20.68
CA LEU A 117 7.04 13.43 19.30
C LEU A 117 8.01 14.47 18.70
N PRO A 118 9.21 14.05 18.22
CA PRO A 118 10.15 14.97 17.58
C PRO A 118 9.55 15.63 16.34
N ASP A 119 9.90 16.89 16.08
CA ASP A 119 9.42 17.63 14.92
C ASP A 119 9.83 16.96 13.60
N ASP A 120 11.04 16.40 13.52
CA ASP A 120 11.50 15.66 12.34
C ASP A 120 10.64 14.41 12.06
N ASP A 121 10.19 13.71 13.10
CA ASP A 121 9.28 12.57 12.96
C ASP A 121 7.88 13.02 12.50
N ALA A 122 7.41 14.17 13.01
CA ALA A 122 6.15 14.76 12.58
C ALA A 122 6.20 15.17 11.09
N GLU A 123 7.28 15.82 10.66
CA GLU A 123 7.51 16.17 9.25
C GLU A 123 7.62 14.91 8.36
N ALA A 124 8.34 13.87 8.80
CA ALA A 124 8.45 12.61 8.07
C ALA A 124 7.10 11.92 7.89
N LEU A 125 6.22 11.97 8.92
CA LEU A 125 4.85 11.45 8.84
C LEU A 125 4.05 12.15 7.73
N TRP A 126 4.03 13.49 7.70
CA TRP A 126 3.32 14.22 6.67
C TRP A 126 3.96 14.06 5.29
N ALA A 127 5.28 14.13 5.21
CA ALA A 127 6.01 14.00 3.96
C ALA A 127 5.75 12.65 3.27
N THR A 128 5.93 11.55 4.03
CA THR A 128 5.86 10.20 3.48
C THR A 128 4.41 9.72 3.33
N ASN A 129 3.57 9.92 4.37
CA ASN A 129 2.25 9.29 4.39
C ASN A 129 1.20 10.08 3.62
N VAL A 130 1.36 11.41 3.45
CA VAL A 130 0.33 12.28 2.84
C VAL A 130 0.85 12.98 1.59
N ARG A 131 1.95 13.75 1.71
CA ARG A 131 2.48 14.56 0.61
C ARG A 131 2.94 13.68 -0.56
N ALA A 132 3.68 12.61 -0.29
CA ALA A 132 4.19 11.75 -1.36
C ALA A 132 3.07 11.05 -2.15
N PRO A 133 2.04 10.41 -1.54
CA PRO A 133 0.87 9.93 -2.27
C PRO A 133 0.20 11.00 -3.12
N HIS A 134 0.03 12.22 -2.58
CA HIS A 134 -0.57 13.33 -3.34
C HIS A 134 0.26 13.68 -4.57
N VAL A 135 1.58 13.77 -4.43
CA VAL A 135 2.49 14.08 -5.55
C VAL A 135 2.49 12.95 -6.59
N LEU A 136 2.51 11.69 -6.17
CA LEU A 136 2.46 10.53 -7.08
C LEU A 136 1.15 10.48 -7.86
N VAL A 137 0.01 10.70 -7.20
CA VAL A 137 -1.29 10.78 -7.87
C VAL A 137 -1.32 11.94 -8.85
N GLY A 138 -0.87 13.14 -8.45
CA GLY A 138 -0.78 14.29 -9.34
C GLY A 138 0.13 14.09 -10.55
N ALA A 139 1.16 13.26 -10.43
CA ALA A 139 2.07 12.94 -11.53
C ALA A 139 1.52 11.86 -12.50
N LEU A 140 0.76 10.88 -12.00
CA LEU A 140 0.36 9.71 -12.77
C LEU A 140 -1.11 9.73 -13.21
N ALA A 141 -2.01 10.33 -12.42
CA ALA A 141 -3.44 10.34 -12.74
C ALA A 141 -3.79 11.07 -14.06
N PRO A 142 -3.12 12.16 -14.47
CA PRO A 142 -3.42 12.79 -15.76
C PRO A 142 -3.33 11.82 -16.95
N ALA A 143 -2.31 10.99 -17.02
CA ALA A 143 -2.17 9.99 -18.07
C ALA A 143 -3.20 8.85 -17.94
N MET A 144 -3.65 8.50 -16.73
CA MET A 144 -4.75 7.55 -16.53
C MET A 144 -6.08 8.15 -17.02
N VAL A 145 -6.35 9.42 -16.72
CA VAL A 145 -7.53 10.17 -17.19
C VAL A 145 -7.56 10.24 -18.71
N GLU A 146 -6.44 10.59 -19.34
CA GLU A 146 -6.33 10.67 -20.82
C GLU A 146 -6.66 9.32 -21.47
N ARG A 147 -6.26 8.21 -20.86
CA ARG A 147 -6.58 6.85 -21.35
C ARG A 147 -8.00 6.39 -21.02
N GLY A 148 -8.69 7.08 -20.13
CA GLY A 148 -9.98 6.61 -19.60
C GLY A 148 -9.88 5.36 -18.72
N SER A 149 -8.71 5.07 -18.15
CA SER A 149 -8.48 3.85 -17.35
C SER A 149 -7.30 4.00 -16.39
N GLY A 150 -7.50 3.65 -15.13
CA GLY A 150 -6.48 3.63 -14.10
C GLY A 150 -7.01 3.18 -12.74
N VAL A 151 -6.12 2.75 -11.86
CA VAL A 151 -6.46 2.37 -10.49
C VAL A 151 -5.45 2.96 -9.52
N VAL A 152 -5.94 3.60 -8.48
CA VAL A 152 -5.13 4.03 -7.33
C VAL A 152 -5.62 3.30 -6.09
N VAL A 153 -4.73 2.58 -5.43
CA VAL A 153 -5.00 1.93 -4.15
C VAL A 153 -4.10 2.53 -3.08
N ASN A 154 -4.70 3.11 -2.06
CA ASN A 154 -3.98 3.65 -0.91
C ASN A 154 -3.97 2.63 0.24
N ILE A 155 -2.86 2.51 0.96
CA ILE A 155 -2.81 1.73 2.18
C ILE A 155 -3.06 2.66 3.37
N GLY A 156 -4.27 2.52 3.94
CA GLY A 156 -4.74 3.21 5.13
C GLY A 156 -4.25 2.58 6.42
N SER A 157 -5.10 2.66 7.46
CA SER A 157 -4.90 1.97 8.74
C SER A 157 -6.21 1.92 9.51
N TRP A 158 -6.46 0.84 10.25
CA TRP A 158 -7.57 0.76 11.20
C TRP A 158 -7.56 1.92 12.21
N MET A 159 -6.37 2.46 12.51
CA MET A 159 -6.20 3.59 13.44
C MET A 159 -6.79 4.90 12.91
N SER A 160 -7.04 5.04 11.60
CA SER A 160 -7.60 6.28 11.03
C SER A 160 -8.98 6.65 11.58
N ARG A 161 -9.69 5.69 12.19
CA ARG A 161 -11.08 5.84 12.65
C ARG A 161 -11.28 5.59 14.14
N VAL A 162 -10.21 5.34 14.88
CA VAL A 162 -10.24 5.11 16.32
C VAL A 162 -9.21 5.97 17.04
N GLY A 163 -9.52 6.39 18.27
CA GLY A 163 -8.54 7.06 19.13
C GLY A 163 -7.58 6.04 19.75
N VAL A 164 -6.28 6.21 19.46
CA VAL A 164 -5.23 5.38 20.05
C VAL A 164 -4.28 6.29 20.84
N PRO A 165 -4.01 6.01 22.13
CA PRO A 165 -3.06 6.81 22.90
C PRO A 165 -1.64 6.65 22.35
N PHE A 166 -0.78 7.64 22.58
CA PHE A 166 0.65 7.69 22.18
C PHE A 166 0.92 7.70 20.68
N THR A 167 -0.06 7.96 19.82
CA THR A 167 0.14 8.00 18.38
C THR A 167 -0.89 8.87 17.65
N ALA A 168 -1.07 10.11 18.08
CA ALA A 168 -2.10 10.99 17.50
C ALA A 168 -1.85 11.32 16.02
N LEU A 169 -0.60 11.59 15.64
CA LEU A 169 -0.29 12.12 14.32
C LEU A 169 -0.31 11.05 13.22
N TYR A 170 0.17 9.84 13.49
CA TYR A 170 0.11 8.75 12.51
C TYR A 170 -1.34 8.44 12.07
N PRO A 171 -2.31 8.20 12.98
CA PRO A 171 -3.72 8.03 12.59
C PRO A 171 -4.28 9.22 11.80
N ALA A 172 -3.90 10.45 12.16
CA ALA A 172 -4.32 11.65 11.44
C ALA A 172 -3.83 11.65 9.99
N THR A 173 -2.58 11.22 9.72
CA THR A 173 -2.06 11.09 8.35
C THR A 173 -2.83 10.02 7.56
N LYS A 174 -3.20 8.91 8.20
CA LYS A 174 -3.97 7.84 7.54
C LYS A 174 -5.43 8.25 7.29
N ALA A 175 -6.04 9.01 8.20
CA ALA A 175 -7.35 9.62 7.98
C ALA A 175 -7.32 10.65 6.83
N ALA A 176 -6.24 11.43 6.70
CA ALA A 176 -6.04 12.33 5.56
C ALA A 176 -5.99 11.55 4.24
N VAL A 177 -5.30 10.41 4.18
CA VAL A 177 -5.25 9.56 2.98
C VAL A 177 -6.63 8.99 2.63
N GLU A 178 -7.43 8.56 3.62
CA GLU A 178 -8.82 8.12 3.37
C GLU A 178 -9.69 9.26 2.82
N GLN A 179 -9.48 10.51 3.29
CA GLN A 179 -10.20 11.66 2.75
C GLN A 179 -9.73 12.00 1.34
N LEU A 180 -8.43 11.97 1.05
CA LEU A 180 -7.88 12.12 -0.30
C LEU A 180 -8.42 11.06 -1.25
N THR A 181 -8.58 9.82 -0.80
CA THR A 181 -9.19 8.72 -1.58
C THR A 181 -10.59 9.10 -2.06
N ARG A 182 -11.44 9.64 -1.19
CA ARG A 182 -12.79 10.08 -1.56
C ARG A 182 -12.77 11.27 -2.54
N ALA A 183 -11.89 12.23 -2.29
CA ALA A 183 -11.72 13.40 -3.16
C ALA A 183 -11.26 13.00 -4.56
N TRP A 184 -10.23 12.17 -4.66
CA TRP A 184 -9.71 11.68 -5.95
C TRP A 184 -10.69 10.74 -6.68
N ALA A 185 -11.46 9.95 -5.95
CA ALA A 185 -12.52 9.14 -6.54
C ALA A 185 -13.61 10.02 -7.19
N ALA A 186 -13.96 11.15 -6.57
CA ALA A 186 -14.90 12.12 -7.13
C ALA A 186 -14.29 12.88 -8.33
N GLU A 187 -13.00 13.25 -8.26
CA GLU A 187 -12.29 13.99 -9.29
C GLU A 187 -12.03 13.15 -10.55
N PHE A 188 -11.51 11.93 -10.39
CA PHE A 188 -11.03 11.11 -11.50
C PHE A 188 -12.01 10.01 -11.92
N GLY A 189 -12.99 9.64 -11.07
CA GLY A 189 -13.97 8.60 -11.35
C GLY A 189 -14.76 8.83 -12.63
N PRO A 190 -15.26 10.04 -12.93
CA PRO A 190 -15.93 10.35 -14.19
C PRO A 190 -15.07 10.11 -15.44
N HIS A 191 -13.75 10.00 -15.26
CA HIS A 191 -12.76 9.78 -16.31
C HIS A 191 -12.19 8.35 -16.32
N GLY A 192 -12.89 7.39 -15.68
CA GLY A 192 -12.51 5.98 -15.70
C GLY A 192 -11.37 5.59 -14.77
N VAL A 193 -10.97 6.46 -13.82
CA VAL A 193 -9.94 6.13 -12.82
C VAL A 193 -10.58 5.82 -11.48
N ARG A 194 -10.34 4.61 -10.97
CA ARG A 194 -10.85 4.16 -9.67
C ARG A 194 -9.85 4.46 -8.56
N VAL A 195 -10.33 4.97 -7.45
CA VAL A 195 -9.49 5.24 -6.26
C VAL A 195 -10.16 4.63 -5.05
N SER A 196 -9.43 3.81 -4.30
CA SER A 196 -9.91 3.15 -3.08
C SER A 196 -8.79 2.97 -2.06
N THR A 197 -9.15 2.70 -0.82
CA THR A 197 -8.21 2.43 0.28
C THR A 197 -8.40 0.99 0.76
N VAL A 198 -7.29 0.30 1.03
CA VAL A 198 -7.26 -0.88 1.90
C VAL A 198 -6.74 -0.44 3.26
N SER A 199 -7.48 -0.76 4.31
CA SER A 199 -7.18 -0.38 5.69
C SER A 199 -6.77 -1.63 6.49
N PRO A 200 -5.46 -1.89 6.65
CA PRO A 200 -4.99 -3.03 7.41
C PRO A 200 -5.24 -2.85 8.90
N GLY A 201 -5.45 -3.98 9.59
CA GLY A 201 -5.38 -4.09 11.04
C GLY A 201 -3.95 -4.19 11.58
N ALA A 202 -3.83 -4.73 12.79
CA ALA A 202 -2.54 -5.07 13.38
C ALA A 202 -1.88 -6.16 12.51
N THR A 203 -0.90 -5.74 11.70
CA THR A 203 -0.27 -6.57 10.66
C THR A 203 1.15 -6.95 11.08
N ALA A 204 1.44 -8.25 11.13
CA ALA A 204 2.78 -8.75 11.43
C ALA A 204 3.69 -8.59 10.19
N THR A 205 4.72 -7.78 10.30
CA THR A 205 5.69 -7.49 9.24
C THR A 205 7.13 -7.61 9.77
N PRO A 206 8.14 -7.76 8.91
CA PRO A 206 9.54 -7.71 9.35
C PRO A 206 9.90 -6.39 10.06
N GLY A 207 9.26 -5.28 9.68
CA GLY A 207 9.51 -3.97 10.28
C GLY A 207 9.00 -3.80 11.72
N ASN A 208 8.20 -4.73 12.23
CA ASN A 208 7.68 -4.71 13.60
C ASN A 208 7.85 -6.07 14.31
N ALA A 209 8.88 -6.83 13.95
CA ALA A 209 9.13 -8.17 14.50
C ALA A 209 9.20 -8.17 16.04
N ASP A 210 9.81 -7.14 16.63
CA ASP A 210 9.93 -6.98 18.09
C ASP A 210 8.59 -6.72 18.80
N SER A 211 7.53 -6.46 18.05
CA SER A 211 6.19 -6.16 18.54
C SER A 211 5.18 -7.27 18.26
N HIS A 212 5.59 -8.43 17.76
CA HIS A 212 4.65 -9.50 17.37
C HIS A 212 3.80 -10.00 18.55
N ASP A 213 4.34 -10.08 19.76
CA ASP A 213 3.58 -10.45 20.95
C ASP A 213 2.49 -9.41 21.28
N VAL A 214 2.80 -8.11 21.11
CA VAL A 214 1.83 -7.04 21.30
C VAL A 214 0.73 -7.13 20.26
N LEU A 215 1.06 -7.40 18.98
CA LEU A 215 0.07 -7.58 17.93
C LEU A 215 -0.83 -8.78 18.21
N ALA A 216 -0.27 -9.90 18.69
CA ALA A 216 -1.03 -11.09 19.06
C ALA A 216 -2.02 -10.78 20.20
N GLN A 217 -1.58 -10.04 21.24
CA GLN A 217 -2.45 -9.61 22.33
C GLN A 217 -3.57 -8.68 21.86
N MET A 218 -3.25 -7.71 20.99
CA MET A 218 -4.24 -6.78 20.43
C MET A 218 -5.33 -7.48 19.61
N THR A 219 -4.99 -8.58 18.97
CA THR A 219 -5.90 -9.30 18.05
C THR A 219 -6.58 -10.51 18.67
N ALA A 220 -6.14 -10.98 19.83
CA ALA A 220 -6.71 -12.16 20.51
C ALA A 220 -8.23 -12.03 20.77
N GLY A 221 -8.72 -10.82 21.04
CA GLY A 221 -10.14 -10.53 21.27
C GLY A 221 -10.90 -10.06 20.00
N THR A 222 -10.35 -10.26 18.82
CA THR A 222 -11.04 -9.95 17.55
C THR A 222 -11.68 -11.22 16.97
N PRO A 223 -12.66 -11.10 16.05
CA PRO A 223 -13.24 -12.26 15.37
C PRO A 223 -12.21 -13.15 14.67
N ALA A 224 -11.14 -12.59 14.11
CA ALA A 224 -10.08 -13.36 13.48
C ALA A 224 -9.13 -14.03 14.49
N GLY A 225 -8.98 -13.49 15.70
CA GLY A 225 -8.16 -14.03 16.78
C GLY A 225 -6.65 -14.03 16.52
N ALA A 226 -6.19 -13.34 15.48
CA ALA A 226 -4.78 -13.32 15.07
C ALA A 226 -4.42 -12.04 14.29
N PRO A 227 -3.14 -11.63 14.28
CA PRO A 227 -2.66 -10.54 13.45
C PRO A 227 -2.90 -10.82 11.96
N VAL A 228 -3.13 -9.73 11.22
CA VAL A 228 -3.24 -9.76 9.77
C VAL A 228 -1.88 -10.10 9.16
N ARG A 229 -1.87 -10.88 8.09
CA ARG A 229 -0.65 -11.13 7.30
C ARG A 229 -0.56 -10.15 6.14
N PRO A 230 0.63 -9.74 5.72
CA PRO A 230 0.82 -8.92 4.54
C PRO A 230 0.09 -9.43 3.29
N VAL A 231 0.05 -10.74 3.09
CA VAL A 231 -0.64 -11.37 1.94
C VAL A 231 -2.16 -11.17 1.98
N ASP A 232 -2.79 -11.09 3.16
CA ASP A 232 -4.23 -10.83 3.28
C ASP A 232 -4.57 -9.42 2.75
N VAL A 233 -3.71 -8.44 3.04
CA VAL A 233 -3.81 -7.08 2.50
C VAL A 233 -3.58 -7.09 0.98
N ALA A 234 -2.59 -7.84 0.51
CA ALA A 234 -2.25 -7.94 -0.91
C ALA A 234 -3.39 -8.51 -1.75
N PHE A 235 -4.16 -9.48 -1.24
CA PHE A 235 -5.34 -10.00 -1.93
C PHE A 235 -6.45 -8.95 -2.11
N ALA A 236 -6.68 -8.10 -1.10
CA ALA A 236 -7.62 -6.99 -1.22
C ALA A 236 -7.15 -5.95 -2.25
N VAL A 237 -5.84 -5.64 -2.27
CA VAL A 237 -5.25 -4.75 -3.28
C VAL A 237 -5.41 -5.34 -4.68
N ARG A 238 -5.12 -6.62 -4.89
CA ARG A 238 -5.31 -7.31 -6.17
C ARG A 238 -6.75 -7.23 -6.65
N TRP A 239 -7.71 -7.51 -5.77
CA TRP A 239 -9.14 -7.41 -6.10
C TRP A 239 -9.50 -5.99 -6.53
N LEU A 240 -9.11 -4.96 -5.77
CA LEU A 240 -9.33 -3.56 -6.14
C LEU A 240 -8.65 -3.18 -7.46
N ALA A 241 -7.49 -3.76 -7.77
CA ALA A 241 -6.78 -3.52 -9.02
C ALA A 241 -7.43 -4.21 -10.22
N SER A 242 -8.20 -5.27 -10.03
CA SER A 242 -8.85 -6.05 -11.09
C SER A 242 -10.16 -5.43 -11.58
N ASP A 243 -10.72 -5.96 -12.66
CA ASP A 243 -12.01 -5.55 -13.21
C ASP A 243 -13.20 -6.01 -12.35
N GLU A 244 -12.98 -6.96 -11.42
CA GLU A 244 -13.98 -7.40 -10.45
C GLU A 244 -14.46 -6.26 -9.52
N ALA A 245 -13.64 -5.21 -9.33
CA ALA A 245 -13.94 -4.06 -8.49
C ALA A 245 -14.39 -2.81 -9.29
N THR A 246 -14.95 -2.97 -10.47
CA THR A 246 -15.31 -1.86 -11.40
C THR A 246 -16.22 -0.81 -10.75
N PHE A 247 -17.12 -1.20 -9.86
CA PHE A 247 -18.04 -0.27 -9.17
C PHE A 247 -17.57 0.16 -7.78
N VAL A 248 -16.28 -0.09 -7.42
CA VAL A 248 -15.73 0.29 -6.11
C VAL A 248 -14.95 1.59 -6.24
N HIS A 249 -15.54 2.70 -5.80
CA HIS A 249 -14.97 4.04 -5.85
C HIS A 249 -15.04 4.71 -4.47
N GLY A 250 -13.97 5.35 -4.03
CA GLY A 250 -13.91 6.10 -2.77
C GLY A 250 -14.06 5.25 -1.51
N ALA A 251 -14.07 3.93 -1.66
CA ALA A 251 -14.29 3.01 -0.55
C ALA A 251 -13.01 2.80 0.28
N THR A 252 -13.21 2.52 1.57
CA THR A 252 -12.19 1.95 2.44
C THR A 252 -12.58 0.52 2.77
N ILE A 253 -11.73 -0.43 2.40
CA ILE A 253 -11.91 -1.86 2.65
C ILE A 253 -11.06 -2.27 3.84
N ASP A 254 -11.71 -2.68 4.93
CA ASP A 254 -11.02 -3.13 6.12
C ASP A 254 -10.52 -4.57 5.96
N VAL A 255 -9.22 -4.74 6.19
CA VAL A 255 -8.55 -6.05 6.29
C VAL A 255 -7.90 -6.09 7.66
N ASP A 256 -8.71 -6.19 8.70
CA ASP A 256 -8.28 -5.96 10.09
C ASP A 256 -8.72 -7.06 11.08
N GLY A 257 -9.32 -8.12 10.57
CA GLY A 257 -9.81 -9.21 11.41
C GLY A 257 -10.97 -8.81 12.34
N GLY A 258 -11.63 -7.67 12.08
CA GLY A 258 -12.68 -7.10 12.91
C GLY A 258 -12.17 -6.18 14.03
N LEU A 259 -10.91 -5.81 14.01
CA LEU A 259 -10.27 -5.03 15.09
C LEU A 259 -10.92 -3.66 15.33
N ALA A 260 -11.28 -2.93 14.27
CA ALA A 260 -11.87 -1.60 14.39
C ALA A 260 -13.38 -1.63 14.64
N ALA A 261 -14.08 -2.57 14.01
CA ALA A 261 -15.55 -2.52 13.91
C ALA A 261 -16.28 -3.40 14.94
N THR A 262 -15.60 -4.34 15.58
CA THR A 262 -16.27 -5.34 16.46
C THR A 262 -15.76 -5.28 17.89
N ARG A 263 -16.60 -5.73 18.82
CA ARG A 263 -16.22 -6.07 20.20
C ARG A 263 -16.80 -7.45 20.51
N LEU A 264 -15.94 -8.36 20.92
CA LEU A 264 -16.38 -9.61 21.52
C LEU A 264 -16.58 -9.34 23.00
N GLY A 265 -17.81 -9.54 23.50
CA GLY A 265 -18.25 -9.22 24.86
C GLY A 265 -17.46 -9.95 25.94
#